data_586d4599afd1edc1afc7aaa3f4b1e35d
#
_entry.id   586d4599afd1edc1afc7aaa3f4b1e35d
#
_cell.length_a   1.000
_cell.length_b   1.000
_cell.length_c   1.000
_cell.angle_alpha   90.00
_cell.angle_beta   90.00
_cell.angle_gamma   90.00
#
_symmetry.space_group_name_H-M   'P 1'
#
loop_
_entity.id
_entity.type
_entity.pdbx_description
1 polymer ?
#
loop_
_entity_poly.entity_id
_entity_poly.type
_entity_poly.pdbx_seq_one_letter_code
_entity_poly.pdbx_strand_id
1 'polypeptide(L)'
;MFKLNKKEAEDYLIKIFDFIENGDSKFNGHPGLYFFHTKEELKEKIDELLSENEYDEFDIYYITSLLIKFMLGRYDSHTKVSFKDNVYIPIDFTVEENSLYVTNISPIYKKLIGGKLLKINNIDIQKILCELEEIICYSTKEHLLVMIQSFLSDTNVLKSLPSIKNNTEEFIYTILNDNNEKENIIFNINNLPEFYSVQFPENYSTEVINDCCIIHYNSCRDKDKMEQLVSKLREENNIKNYIIDLRYNGGGNSSVIKPLINFLKDKNVVALVNEYVFSSGRMALVELKKIGAYMIGTDIGTSLNCFGNCPSNLDIDKLNLRVTSSSTYWYYDKKLSLTGYEKDEFNTYFNNKKELLEPVLLHPDKYVYLTKEDIINKYDKQMAEAVNYFKEFRDINRIGRK
;
A
#
# COMPACT_ATOMS: atom_id res chain seq x y z
N MET A 1 -28.67 -5.04 11.74
CA MET A 1 -28.06 -5.31 10.43
C MET A 1 -29.08 -4.93 9.37
N PHE A 2 -28.67 -4.08 8.46
CA PHE A 2 -29.52 -3.64 7.37
C PHE A 2 -29.50 -4.68 6.26
N LYS A 3 -30.69 -5.11 5.76
CA LYS A 3 -30.79 -6.10 4.69
C LYS A 3 -31.33 -5.44 3.42
N LEU A 4 -30.73 -5.78 2.31
CA LEU A 4 -31.10 -5.38 0.95
C LEU A 4 -31.70 -6.57 0.22
N ASN A 5 -32.76 -6.38 -0.55
CA ASN A 5 -33.15 -7.35 -1.54
C ASN A 5 -32.23 -7.29 -2.78
N LYS A 6 -32.35 -8.27 -3.68
CA LYS A 6 -31.53 -8.35 -4.88
C LYS A 6 -31.57 -7.08 -5.72
N LYS A 7 -32.73 -6.46 -5.90
CA LYS A 7 -32.89 -5.23 -6.69
C LYS A 7 -32.17 -4.03 -6.05
N GLU A 8 -32.29 -3.88 -4.73
CA GLU A 8 -31.60 -2.83 -3.99
C GLU A 8 -30.06 -3.02 -4.05
N ALA A 9 -29.58 -4.25 -3.95
CA ALA A 9 -28.16 -4.57 -4.11
C ALA A 9 -27.64 -4.20 -5.50
N GLU A 10 -28.38 -4.60 -6.55
CA GLU A 10 -28.08 -4.22 -7.94
C GLU A 10 -28.03 -2.70 -8.12
N ASP A 11 -29.01 -1.95 -7.59
CA ASP A 11 -29.05 -0.50 -7.68
C ASP A 11 -27.82 0.17 -7.02
N TYR A 12 -27.33 -0.36 -5.89
CA TYR A 12 -26.06 0.10 -5.28
C TYR A 12 -24.85 -0.19 -6.16
N LEU A 13 -24.73 -1.37 -6.72
CA LEU A 13 -23.63 -1.74 -7.62
C LEU A 13 -23.62 -0.85 -8.87
N ILE A 14 -24.79 -0.63 -9.48
CA ILE A 14 -24.94 0.27 -10.64
C ILE A 14 -24.47 1.68 -10.24
N LYS A 15 -24.92 2.22 -9.10
CA LYS A 15 -24.51 3.55 -8.61
C LYS A 15 -22.98 3.64 -8.41
N ILE A 16 -22.35 2.60 -7.88
CA ILE A 16 -20.90 2.55 -7.67
C ILE A 16 -20.18 2.60 -9.01
N PHE A 17 -20.56 1.75 -9.96
CA PHE A 17 -19.90 1.70 -11.26
C PHE A 17 -20.23 2.90 -12.14
N ASP A 18 -21.39 3.53 -11.98
CA ASP A 18 -21.71 4.82 -12.62
C ASP A 18 -20.77 5.93 -12.12
N PHE A 19 -20.49 5.98 -10.81
CA PHE A 19 -19.49 6.90 -10.26
C PHE A 19 -18.07 6.61 -10.79
N ILE A 20 -17.64 5.34 -10.87
CA ILE A 20 -16.33 4.99 -11.42
C ILE A 20 -16.27 5.35 -12.91
N GLU A 21 -17.32 5.10 -13.69
CA GLU A 21 -17.40 5.36 -15.11
C GLU A 21 -17.43 6.85 -15.45
N ASN A 22 -18.31 7.60 -14.77
CA ASN A 22 -18.67 8.97 -15.15
C ASN A 22 -18.06 10.03 -14.25
N GLY A 23 -17.58 9.64 -13.06
CA GLY A 23 -16.99 10.58 -12.11
C GLY A 23 -18.02 11.50 -11.47
N ASP A 24 -17.56 12.72 -11.18
CA ASP A 24 -18.36 13.82 -10.61
C ASP A 24 -17.85 15.19 -11.09
N SER A 25 -18.14 16.26 -10.35
CA SER A 25 -17.66 17.61 -10.69
C SER A 25 -16.13 17.79 -10.65
N LYS A 26 -15.35 16.82 -10.15
CA LYS A 26 -13.89 16.91 -9.97
C LYS A 26 -13.11 16.04 -10.95
N PHE A 27 -13.73 15.05 -11.59
CA PHE A 27 -13.10 14.20 -12.59
C PHE A 27 -14.12 13.56 -13.54
N ASN A 28 -13.68 13.19 -14.73
CA ASN A 28 -14.52 12.65 -15.82
C ASN A 28 -14.60 11.11 -15.79
N GLY A 29 -14.45 10.48 -14.61
CA GLY A 29 -14.46 9.05 -14.42
C GLY A 29 -13.10 8.38 -14.64
N HIS A 30 -13.07 7.08 -14.40
CA HIS A 30 -11.88 6.25 -14.52
C HIS A 30 -11.42 6.13 -15.98
N PRO A 31 -10.12 6.39 -16.29
CA PRO A 31 -9.65 6.38 -17.68
C PRO A 31 -9.80 5.04 -18.41
N GLY A 32 -9.58 3.94 -17.71
CA GLY A 32 -9.52 2.60 -18.32
C GLY A 32 -10.52 1.60 -17.78
N LEU A 33 -11.69 2.02 -17.25
CA LEU A 33 -12.65 1.09 -16.64
C LEU A 33 -13.04 -0.04 -17.58
N TYR A 34 -13.30 0.27 -18.85
CA TYR A 34 -13.71 -0.71 -19.88
C TYR A 34 -12.58 -1.09 -20.84
N PHE A 35 -11.34 -0.96 -20.42
CA PHE A 35 -10.21 -1.24 -21.31
C PHE A 35 -9.93 -2.74 -21.51
N PHE A 36 -10.17 -3.53 -20.46
CA PHE A 36 -9.95 -4.98 -20.46
C PHE A 36 -11.25 -5.77 -20.59
N HIS A 37 -12.33 -5.28 -20.01
CA HIS A 37 -13.66 -5.87 -19.99
C HIS A 37 -14.71 -4.85 -20.42
N THR A 38 -15.76 -5.32 -21.09
CA THR A 38 -16.84 -4.47 -21.57
C THR A 38 -17.87 -4.16 -20.47
N LYS A 39 -18.77 -3.23 -20.77
CA LYS A 39 -19.90 -2.91 -19.88
C LYS A 39 -20.90 -4.05 -19.79
N GLU A 40 -21.06 -4.79 -20.88
CA GLU A 40 -21.90 -5.99 -20.96
C GLU A 40 -21.34 -7.10 -20.06
N GLU A 41 -20.03 -7.37 -20.13
CA GLU A 41 -19.36 -8.35 -19.27
C GLU A 41 -19.47 -7.97 -17.78
N LEU A 42 -19.35 -6.68 -17.43
CA LEU A 42 -19.59 -6.22 -16.08
C LEU A 42 -21.01 -6.51 -15.61
N LYS A 43 -22.02 -6.25 -16.48
CA LYS A 43 -23.41 -6.51 -16.15
C LYS A 43 -23.67 -8.01 -15.95
N GLU A 44 -23.18 -8.85 -16.85
CA GLU A 44 -23.28 -10.31 -16.72
C GLU A 44 -22.65 -10.80 -15.40
N LYS A 45 -21.50 -10.21 -15.00
CA LYS A 45 -20.83 -10.55 -13.75
C LYS A 45 -21.60 -10.09 -12.51
N ILE A 46 -22.26 -8.94 -12.55
CA ILE A 46 -23.19 -8.49 -11.49
C ILE A 46 -24.33 -9.49 -11.33
N ASP A 47 -24.97 -9.88 -12.44
CA ASP A 47 -26.09 -10.84 -12.43
C ASP A 47 -25.68 -12.22 -11.86
N GLU A 48 -24.46 -12.69 -12.19
CA GLU A 48 -23.85 -13.91 -11.67
C GLU A 48 -23.65 -13.85 -10.15
N LEU A 49 -23.07 -12.74 -9.65
CA LEU A 49 -22.73 -12.58 -8.23
C LEU A 49 -23.95 -12.31 -7.36
N LEU A 50 -25.02 -11.72 -7.91
CA LEU A 50 -26.28 -11.50 -7.21
C LEU A 50 -27.19 -12.75 -7.30
N SER A 51 -26.75 -13.87 -6.71
CA SER A 51 -27.47 -15.15 -6.72
C SER A 51 -28.40 -15.35 -5.50
N GLU A 52 -28.20 -14.59 -4.42
CA GLU A 52 -29.00 -14.68 -3.19
C GLU A 52 -30.20 -13.71 -3.21
N ASN A 53 -31.10 -13.84 -2.24
CA ASN A 53 -32.28 -12.97 -2.13
C ASN A 53 -32.09 -11.79 -1.17
N GLU A 54 -31.10 -11.89 -0.26
CA GLU A 54 -30.81 -10.86 0.74
C GLU A 54 -29.30 -10.63 0.83
N TYR A 55 -28.93 -9.35 0.96
CA TYR A 55 -27.55 -8.88 1.06
C TYR A 55 -27.41 -7.89 2.20
N ASP A 56 -26.22 -7.79 2.77
CA ASP A 56 -25.87 -6.76 3.76
C ASP A 56 -24.67 -5.90 3.28
N GLU A 57 -24.19 -5.00 4.13
CA GLU A 57 -23.05 -4.14 3.82
C GLU A 57 -21.78 -4.91 3.53
N PHE A 58 -21.56 -6.06 4.17
CA PHE A 58 -20.38 -6.92 3.96
C PHE A 58 -20.44 -7.61 2.60
N ASP A 59 -21.61 -8.07 2.19
CA ASP A 59 -21.82 -8.65 0.87
C ASP A 59 -21.56 -7.62 -0.25
N ILE A 60 -22.12 -6.41 -0.10
CA ILE A 60 -21.91 -5.34 -1.10
C ILE A 60 -20.44 -4.94 -1.17
N TYR A 61 -19.73 -4.86 -0.02
CA TYR A 61 -18.29 -4.63 0.00
C TYR A 61 -17.54 -5.71 -0.78
N TYR A 62 -17.80 -7.00 -0.48
CA TYR A 62 -17.11 -8.13 -1.09
C TYR A 62 -17.38 -8.20 -2.60
N ILE A 63 -18.66 -8.12 -3.02
CA ILE A 63 -19.07 -8.14 -4.43
C ILE A 63 -18.48 -6.95 -5.18
N THR A 64 -18.53 -5.75 -4.61
CA THR A 64 -17.91 -4.56 -5.23
C THR A 64 -16.42 -4.75 -5.44
N SER A 65 -15.72 -5.29 -4.43
CA SER A 65 -14.27 -5.55 -4.50
C SER A 65 -13.94 -6.57 -5.59
N LEU A 66 -14.71 -7.68 -5.70
CA LEU A 66 -14.59 -8.66 -6.78
C LEU A 66 -14.78 -8.03 -8.16
N LEU A 67 -15.81 -7.18 -8.31
CA LEU A 67 -16.12 -6.52 -9.57
C LEU A 67 -15.03 -5.50 -9.96
N ILE A 68 -14.53 -4.71 -9.02
CA ILE A 68 -13.40 -3.79 -9.26
C ILE A 68 -12.17 -4.60 -9.69
N LYS A 69 -11.87 -5.71 -9.01
CA LYS A 69 -10.77 -6.60 -9.38
C LYS A 69 -10.96 -7.23 -10.75
N PHE A 70 -12.17 -7.66 -11.09
CA PHE A 70 -12.49 -8.18 -12.41
C PHE A 70 -12.22 -7.13 -13.50
N MET A 71 -12.70 -5.89 -13.30
CA MET A 71 -12.56 -4.82 -14.29
C MET A 71 -11.14 -4.27 -14.42
N LEU A 72 -10.42 -4.09 -13.30
CA LEU A 72 -9.16 -3.33 -13.24
C LEU A 72 -7.96 -4.18 -12.82
N GLY A 73 -8.18 -5.27 -12.10
CA GLY A 73 -7.21 -6.31 -11.76
C GLY A 73 -5.88 -5.76 -11.22
N ARG A 74 -4.79 -6.12 -11.91
CA ARG A 74 -3.41 -5.74 -11.57
C ARG A 74 -2.98 -4.36 -12.09
N TYR A 75 -3.87 -3.63 -12.75
CA TYR A 75 -3.52 -2.36 -13.40
C TYR A 75 -3.83 -1.14 -12.52
N ASP A 76 -4.78 -1.28 -11.58
CA ASP A 76 -5.14 -0.21 -10.67
C ASP A 76 -5.24 -0.71 -9.21
N SER A 77 -4.40 -0.16 -8.35
CA SER A 77 -4.41 -0.39 -6.90
C SER A 77 -4.94 0.82 -6.11
N HIS A 78 -5.44 1.86 -6.79
CA HIS A 78 -6.02 3.04 -6.15
C HIS A 78 -7.55 3.04 -6.17
N THR A 79 -8.19 2.48 -7.22
CA THR A 79 -9.65 2.31 -7.24
C THR A 79 -10.03 1.16 -6.33
N LYS A 80 -10.88 1.48 -5.34
CA LYS A 80 -11.29 0.51 -4.32
C LYS A 80 -12.58 0.93 -3.62
N VAL A 81 -13.22 -0.04 -2.99
CA VAL A 81 -14.22 0.19 -1.93
C VAL A 81 -13.56 -0.03 -0.57
N SER A 82 -13.99 0.70 0.43
CA SER A 82 -13.54 0.56 1.82
C SER A 82 -14.68 0.83 2.78
N PHE A 83 -14.62 0.28 3.98
CA PHE A 83 -15.50 0.74 5.05
C PHE A 83 -15.05 2.12 5.54
N LYS A 84 -15.99 2.97 5.92
CA LYS A 84 -15.71 4.32 6.46
C LYS A 84 -15.24 4.26 7.90
N ASP A 85 -15.83 3.36 8.68
CA ASP A 85 -15.52 3.13 10.08
C ASP A 85 -15.03 1.68 10.25
N ASN A 86 -13.78 1.50 10.65
CA ASN A 86 -13.17 0.20 10.86
C ASN A 86 -12.79 0.00 12.32
N VAL A 87 -12.91 -1.23 12.77
CA VAL A 87 -12.35 -1.71 14.04
C VAL A 87 -11.21 -2.66 13.73
N TYR A 88 -10.04 -2.37 14.27
CA TYR A 88 -8.85 -3.19 14.05
C TYR A 88 -8.52 -4.02 15.28
N ILE A 89 -8.30 -5.31 15.06
CA ILE A 89 -7.74 -6.21 16.06
C ILE A 89 -6.30 -5.75 16.39
N PRO A 90 -5.92 -5.67 17.68
CA PRO A 90 -4.63 -5.18 18.12
C PRO A 90 -3.48 -6.19 17.88
N ILE A 91 -3.20 -6.47 16.60
CA ILE A 91 -2.18 -7.42 16.15
C ILE A 91 -1.64 -6.99 14.78
N ASP A 92 -0.30 -6.98 14.64
CA ASP A 92 0.40 -6.76 13.38
C ASP A 92 1.15 -8.02 12.96
N PHE A 93 1.29 -8.19 11.65
CA PHE A 93 1.96 -9.34 11.05
C PHE A 93 3.09 -8.90 10.11
N THR A 94 4.03 -9.82 9.87
CA THR A 94 4.94 -9.78 8.72
C THR A 94 4.87 -11.10 7.96
N VAL A 95 5.27 -11.06 6.69
CA VAL A 95 5.37 -12.26 5.85
C VAL A 95 6.84 -12.66 5.71
N GLU A 96 7.15 -13.90 6.04
CA GLU A 96 8.45 -14.51 5.79
C GLU A 96 8.23 -15.94 5.29
N GLU A 97 8.89 -16.35 4.22
CA GLU A 97 8.80 -17.70 3.62
C GLU A 97 7.34 -18.18 3.41
N ASN A 98 6.47 -17.31 2.88
CA ASN A 98 5.03 -17.56 2.66
C ASN A 98 4.24 -17.88 3.95
N SER A 99 4.74 -17.49 5.09
CA SER A 99 4.08 -17.61 6.39
C SER A 99 3.91 -16.25 7.05
N LEU A 100 2.85 -16.10 7.83
CA LEU A 100 2.54 -14.89 8.58
C LEU A 100 3.00 -15.06 10.02
N TYR A 101 3.78 -14.10 10.50
CA TYR A 101 4.29 -14.08 11.87
C TYR A 101 3.85 -12.82 12.59
N VAL A 102 3.49 -12.96 13.85
CA VAL A 102 3.11 -11.85 14.73
C VAL A 102 4.34 -11.00 15.02
N THR A 103 4.31 -9.73 14.68
CA THR A 103 5.40 -8.77 14.95
C THR A 103 5.08 -7.79 16.06
N ASN A 104 3.80 -7.51 16.25
CA ASN A 104 3.31 -6.66 17.32
C ASN A 104 1.93 -7.13 17.74
N ILE A 105 1.62 -7.03 19.02
CA ILE A 105 0.36 -7.45 19.60
C ILE A 105 0.15 -6.73 20.94
N SER A 106 -1.10 -6.69 21.42
CA SER A 106 -1.41 -6.19 22.74
C SER A 106 -0.43 -6.73 23.80
N PRO A 107 0.07 -5.90 24.74
CA PRO A 107 1.06 -6.30 25.75
C PRO A 107 0.67 -7.53 26.59
N ILE A 108 -0.64 -7.79 26.76
CA ILE A 108 -1.13 -8.97 27.51
C ILE A 108 -0.82 -10.29 26.77
N TYR A 109 -0.57 -10.25 25.48
CA TYR A 109 -0.25 -11.40 24.62
C TYR A 109 1.19 -11.39 24.08
N LYS A 110 2.09 -10.54 24.61
CA LYS A 110 3.45 -10.33 24.09
C LYS A 110 4.28 -11.61 23.89
N LYS A 111 3.98 -12.68 24.64
CA LYS A 111 4.63 -14.01 24.50
C LYS A 111 4.40 -14.66 23.14
N LEU A 112 3.45 -14.16 22.34
CA LEU A 112 3.13 -14.66 21.01
C LEU A 112 3.79 -13.89 19.87
N ILE A 113 4.60 -12.88 20.19
CA ILE A 113 5.44 -12.21 19.20
C ILE A 113 6.42 -13.24 18.64
N GLY A 114 6.55 -13.30 17.32
CA GLY A 114 7.31 -14.32 16.59
C GLY A 114 6.50 -15.56 16.20
N GLY A 115 5.35 -15.77 16.83
CA GLY A 115 4.48 -16.92 16.55
C GLY A 115 3.86 -16.86 15.16
N LYS A 116 3.64 -18.04 14.57
CA LYS A 116 3.05 -18.20 13.23
C LYS A 116 1.53 -18.25 13.29
N LEU A 117 0.87 -17.40 12.49
CA LEU A 117 -0.60 -17.44 12.34
C LEU A 117 -1.02 -18.69 11.55
N LEU A 118 -1.92 -19.49 12.13
CA LEU A 118 -2.45 -20.72 11.52
C LEU A 118 -3.89 -20.56 11.06
N LYS A 119 -4.75 -19.93 11.90
CA LYS A 119 -6.19 -19.83 11.65
C LYS A 119 -6.76 -18.52 12.20
N ILE A 120 -7.88 -18.09 11.59
CA ILE A 120 -8.81 -17.11 12.17
C ILE A 120 -10.20 -17.75 12.21
N ASN A 121 -10.90 -17.70 13.35
CA ASN A 121 -12.22 -18.32 13.57
C ASN A 121 -12.29 -19.80 13.12
N ASN A 122 -11.25 -20.58 13.43
CA ASN A 122 -11.06 -21.97 13.00
C ASN A 122 -10.89 -22.20 11.48
N ILE A 123 -10.91 -21.14 10.67
CA ILE A 123 -10.65 -21.21 9.24
C ILE A 123 -9.14 -21.18 9.03
N ASP A 124 -8.64 -22.07 8.18
CA ASP A 124 -7.21 -22.13 7.81
C ASP A 124 -6.78 -20.82 7.16
N ILE A 125 -5.61 -20.33 7.55
CA ILE A 125 -5.10 -19.05 7.06
C ILE A 125 -4.93 -19.03 5.54
N GLN A 126 -4.56 -20.15 4.90
CA GLN A 126 -4.39 -20.20 3.45
C GLN A 126 -5.72 -19.95 2.72
N LYS A 127 -6.84 -20.44 3.28
CA LYS A 127 -8.16 -20.16 2.70
C LYS A 127 -8.50 -18.68 2.79
N ILE A 128 -8.25 -18.05 3.93
CA ILE A 128 -8.45 -16.60 4.13
C ILE A 128 -7.58 -15.79 3.17
N LEU A 129 -6.31 -16.18 2.99
CA LEU A 129 -5.40 -15.52 2.06
C LEU A 129 -5.89 -15.60 0.61
N CYS A 130 -6.42 -16.74 0.18
CA CYS A 130 -7.02 -16.88 -1.16
C CYS A 130 -8.21 -15.94 -1.32
N GLU A 131 -9.14 -15.90 -0.36
CA GLU A 131 -10.32 -15.02 -0.41
C GLU A 131 -9.92 -13.52 -0.39
N LEU A 132 -8.90 -13.14 0.38
CA LEU A 132 -8.35 -11.79 0.37
C LEU A 132 -7.70 -11.45 -0.98
N GLU A 133 -6.93 -12.36 -1.55
CA GLU A 133 -6.34 -12.14 -2.87
C GLU A 133 -7.40 -11.93 -3.95
N GLU A 134 -8.56 -12.57 -3.88
CA GLU A 134 -9.67 -12.38 -4.83
C GLU A 134 -10.23 -10.96 -4.83
N ILE A 135 -10.19 -10.24 -3.71
CA ILE A 135 -10.78 -8.91 -3.55
C ILE A 135 -9.78 -7.76 -3.58
N ILE A 136 -8.48 -8.02 -3.48
CA ILE A 136 -7.44 -6.99 -3.48
C ILE A 136 -6.98 -6.69 -4.91
N CYS A 137 -7.11 -5.44 -5.35
CA CYS A 137 -6.47 -4.94 -6.56
C CYS A 137 -5.01 -4.59 -6.26
N TYR A 138 -4.07 -5.13 -7.06
CA TYR A 138 -2.64 -4.87 -6.84
C TYR A 138 -1.88 -4.87 -8.17
N SER A 139 -0.89 -3.99 -8.29
CA SER A 139 0.03 -3.95 -9.43
C SER A 139 1.37 -4.62 -9.13
N THR A 140 1.67 -4.87 -7.86
CA THR A 140 2.89 -5.54 -7.40
C THR A 140 2.55 -6.55 -6.31
N LYS A 141 3.30 -7.64 -6.23
CA LYS A 141 3.14 -8.63 -5.16
C LYS A 141 3.36 -8.01 -3.77
N GLU A 142 4.26 -7.06 -3.70
CA GLU A 142 4.59 -6.30 -2.49
C GLU A 142 3.36 -5.55 -1.97
N HIS A 143 2.60 -4.89 -2.87
CA HIS A 143 1.35 -4.24 -2.47
C HIS A 143 0.31 -5.24 -1.94
N LEU A 144 0.16 -6.38 -2.61
CA LEU A 144 -0.74 -7.44 -2.14
C LEU A 144 -0.38 -7.85 -0.70
N LEU A 145 0.90 -8.06 -0.41
CA LEU A 145 1.35 -8.48 0.93
C LEU A 145 1.06 -7.40 1.99
N VAL A 146 1.27 -6.11 1.67
CA VAL A 146 0.92 -4.99 2.56
C VAL A 146 -0.58 -4.96 2.84
N MET A 147 -1.42 -5.12 1.81
CA MET A 147 -2.87 -5.10 1.98
C MET A 147 -3.37 -6.32 2.77
N ILE A 148 -2.84 -7.51 2.52
CA ILE A 148 -3.14 -8.72 3.29
C ILE A 148 -2.83 -8.50 4.77
N GLN A 149 -1.63 -8.02 5.12
CA GLN A 149 -1.25 -7.76 6.51
C GLN A 149 -2.24 -6.83 7.22
N SER A 150 -2.64 -5.75 6.54
CA SER A 150 -3.64 -4.81 7.07
C SER A 150 -5.03 -5.45 7.22
N PHE A 151 -5.48 -6.22 6.24
CA PHE A 151 -6.82 -6.80 6.22
C PHE A 151 -7.01 -7.94 7.23
N LEU A 152 -5.93 -8.61 7.62
CA LEU A 152 -5.97 -9.64 8.65
C LEU A 152 -6.29 -9.10 10.05
N SER A 153 -6.19 -7.81 10.29
CA SER A 153 -6.62 -7.14 11.52
C SER A 153 -7.90 -6.31 11.36
N ASP A 154 -8.39 -6.09 10.12
CA ASP A 154 -9.61 -5.33 9.85
C ASP A 154 -10.86 -6.21 10.01
N THR A 155 -11.63 -5.98 11.08
CA THR A 155 -12.79 -6.80 11.41
C THR A 155 -13.90 -6.75 10.37
N ASN A 156 -14.09 -5.62 9.68
CA ASN A 156 -15.11 -5.47 8.66
C ASN A 156 -14.74 -6.22 7.38
N VAL A 157 -13.48 -6.13 6.98
CA VAL A 157 -12.97 -6.92 5.85
C VAL A 157 -13.08 -8.41 6.15
N LEU A 158 -12.66 -8.86 7.34
CA LEU A 158 -12.77 -10.27 7.73
C LEU A 158 -14.22 -10.76 7.73
N LYS A 159 -15.19 -9.96 8.23
CA LYS A 159 -16.63 -10.28 8.20
C LYS A 159 -17.20 -10.39 6.79
N SER A 160 -16.61 -9.70 5.81
CA SER A 160 -17.05 -9.75 4.41
C SER A 160 -16.63 -11.05 3.70
N LEU A 161 -15.62 -11.77 4.22
CA LEU A 161 -15.11 -12.99 3.58
C LEU A 161 -16.12 -14.14 3.69
N PRO A 162 -16.39 -14.88 2.62
CA PRO A 162 -17.36 -15.97 2.60
C PRO A 162 -17.12 -17.04 3.68
N SER A 163 -15.85 -17.33 3.99
CA SER A 163 -15.48 -18.34 5.00
C SER A 163 -15.67 -17.86 6.42
N ILE A 164 -15.67 -16.55 6.69
CA ILE A 164 -15.82 -15.95 8.03
C ILE A 164 -17.19 -15.33 8.21
N LYS A 165 -17.94 -15.10 7.12
CA LYS A 165 -19.24 -14.43 7.08
C LYS A 165 -20.14 -14.85 8.26
N ASN A 166 -20.07 -14.09 9.33
CA ASN A 166 -20.90 -14.24 10.51
C ASN A 166 -20.97 -12.90 11.24
N ASN A 167 -22.08 -12.68 11.92
CA ASN A 167 -22.29 -11.57 12.84
C ASN A 167 -21.46 -11.73 14.13
N THR A 168 -20.17 -12.10 13.99
CA THR A 168 -19.36 -12.36 15.17
C THR A 168 -18.82 -11.06 15.74
N GLU A 169 -18.94 -10.93 17.06
CA GLU A 169 -18.25 -9.90 17.83
C GLU A 169 -16.89 -10.39 18.34
N GLU A 170 -16.60 -11.67 18.13
CA GLU A 170 -15.37 -12.32 18.59
C GLU A 170 -14.57 -12.87 17.43
N PHE A 171 -13.27 -12.59 17.44
CA PHE A 171 -12.29 -13.14 16.51
C PHE A 171 -11.27 -13.99 17.25
N ILE A 172 -11.13 -15.24 16.82
CA ILE A 172 -10.22 -16.23 17.43
C ILE A 172 -9.03 -16.41 16.50
N TYR A 173 -7.84 -15.99 16.95
CA TYR A 173 -6.59 -16.21 16.24
C TYR A 173 -5.87 -17.41 16.84
N THR A 174 -5.60 -18.43 16.02
CA THR A 174 -4.78 -19.59 16.41
C THR A 174 -3.34 -19.35 15.97
N ILE A 175 -2.44 -19.24 16.93
CA ILE A 175 -1.03 -18.94 16.71
C ILE A 175 -0.19 -20.13 17.20
N LEU A 176 0.79 -20.54 16.39
CA LEU A 176 1.83 -21.52 16.76
C LEU A 176 3.00 -20.73 17.36
N ASN A 177 3.26 -20.92 18.65
CA ASN A 177 4.38 -20.27 19.33
C ASN A 177 5.73 -20.95 19.04
N ASP A 178 6.83 -20.39 19.53
CA ASP A 178 8.19 -20.93 19.32
C ASP A 178 8.41 -22.30 19.96
N ASN A 179 7.56 -22.72 20.89
CA ASN A 179 7.58 -24.06 21.50
C ASN A 179 6.80 -25.11 20.67
N ASN A 180 6.30 -24.74 19.47
CA ASN A 180 5.39 -25.53 18.66
C ASN A 180 4.04 -25.86 19.33
N GLU A 181 3.59 -25.02 20.25
CA GLU A 181 2.28 -25.13 20.89
C GLU A 181 1.29 -24.19 20.20
N LYS A 182 0.04 -24.67 20.00
CA LYS A 182 -1.04 -23.87 19.44
C LYS A 182 -1.74 -23.13 20.57
N GLU A 183 -1.76 -21.80 20.46
CA GLU A 183 -2.49 -20.93 21.37
C GLU A 183 -3.63 -20.22 20.63
N ASN A 184 -4.80 -20.18 21.28
CA ASN A 184 -5.95 -19.41 20.79
C ASN A 184 -6.06 -18.11 21.56
N ILE A 185 -6.16 -17.00 20.83
CA ILE A 185 -6.45 -15.69 21.40
C ILE A 185 -7.83 -15.27 20.94
N ILE A 186 -8.64 -14.77 21.84
CA ILE A 186 -9.99 -14.27 21.56
C ILE A 186 -9.98 -12.76 21.72
N PHE A 187 -10.35 -12.06 20.65
CA PHE A 187 -10.57 -10.61 20.66
C PHE A 187 -12.06 -10.33 20.51
N ASN A 188 -12.66 -9.70 21.51
CA ASN A 188 -14.02 -9.18 21.43
C ASN A 188 -13.96 -7.72 20.96
N ILE A 189 -14.61 -7.40 19.83
CA ILE A 189 -14.52 -6.07 19.20
C ILE A 189 -15.12 -4.94 20.06
N ASN A 190 -15.97 -5.26 21.02
CA ASN A 190 -16.57 -4.32 21.95
C ASN A 190 -15.66 -4.04 23.18
N ASN A 191 -14.60 -4.85 23.36
CA ASN A 191 -13.68 -4.74 24.48
C ASN A 191 -12.26 -5.17 24.07
N LEU A 192 -11.67 -4.43 23.13
CA LEU A 192 -10.31 -4.71 22.66
C LEU A 192 -9.29 -4.29 23.73
N PRO A 193 -8.23 -5.08 23.93
CA PRO A 193 -7.15 -4.72 24.85
C PRO A 193 -6.31 -3.57 24.29
N GLU A 194 -5.55 -2.91 25.16
CA GLU A 194 -4.63 -1.83 24.82
C GLU A 194 -3.63 -2.30 23.77
N PHE A 195 -3.31 -1.40 22.84
CA PHE A 195 -2.37 -1.66 21.74
C PHE A 195 -1.51 -0.43 21.46
N TYR A 196 -0.22 -0.64 21.34
CA TYR A 196 0.74 0.41 20.98
C TYR A 196 1.21 0.18 19.54
N SER A 197 0.69 0.99 18.63
CA SER A 197 1.14 0.95 17.23
C SER A 197 2.63 1.33 17.13
N VAL A 198 3.29 0.79 16.12
CA VAL A 198 4.67 1.16 15.82
C VAL A 198 4.73 2.66 15.51
N GLN A 199 5.62 3.37 16.22
CA GLN A 199 5.85 4.79 15.98
C GLN A 199 6.87 4.96 14.86
N PHE A 200 6.51 5.72 13.85
CA PHE A 200 7.42 6.10 12.77
C PHE A 200 8.05 7.46 13.04
N PRO A 201 9.26 7.73 12.54
CA PRO A 201 9.86 9.06 12.60
C PRO A 201 8.94 10.12 12.00
N GLU A 202 8.98 11.34 12.53
CA GLU A 202 8.18 12.44 11.97
C GLU A 202 8.60 12.73 10.52
N ASN A 203 7.63 13.01 9.66
CA ASN A 203 7.89 13.39 8.27
C ASN A 203 8.75 14.66 8.22
N TYR A 204 9.81 14.64 7.43
CA TYR A 204 10.87 15.68 7.32
C TYR A 204 11.79 15.81 8.55
N SER A 205 11.70 14.90 9.52
CA SER A 205 12.72 14.86 10.57
C SER A 205 14.08 14.44 10.00
N THR A 206 15.13 14.93 10.64
CA THR A 206 16.51 14.65 10.25
C THR A 206 17.31 14.15 11.43
N GLU A 207 18.20 13.22 11.18
CA GLU A 207 19.23 12.81 12.13
C GLU A 207 20.57 12.68 11.42
N VAL A 208 21.66 12.76 12.16
CA VAL A 208 23.02 12.61 11.64
C VAL A 208 23.69 11.42 12.29
N ILE A 209 24.04 10.44 11.49
CA ILE A 209 24.80 9.27 11.90
C ILE A 209 26.15 9.30 11.17
N ASN A 210 27.24 9.40 11.95
CA ASN A 210 28.59 9.63 11.43
C ASN A 210 28.65 10.93 10.60
N ASP A 211 28.78 10.86 9.27
CA ASP A 211 28.79 11.98 8.34
C ASP A 211 27.64 11.89 7.31
N CYS A 212 26.64 11.10 7.60
CA CYS A 212 25.45 10.94 6.79
C CYS A 212 24.27 11.66 7.44
N CYS A 213 23.59 12.51 6.69
CA CYS A 213 22.30 13.07 7.11
C CYS A 213 21.19 12.15 6.61
N ILE A 214 20.39 11.64 7.51
CA ILE A 214 19.20 10.85 7.23
C ILE A 214 18.02 11.82 7.20
N ILE A 215 17.19 11.73 6.17
CA ILE A 215 15.97 12.51 6.01
C ILE A 215 14.80 11.54 5.92
N HIS A 216 13.89 11.55 6.88
CA HIS A 216 12.68 10.76 6.86
C HIS A 216 11.63 11.43 5.98
N TYR A 217 11.36 10.86 4.82
CA TYR A 217 10.40 11.37 3.84
C TYR A 217 9.18 10.43 3.76
N ASN A 218 8.32 10.48 4.78
CA ASN A 218 7.25 9.52 5.00
C ASN A 218 5.95 9.85 4.26
N SER A 219 5.81 11.05 3.69
CA SER A 219 4.69 11.40 2.84
C SER A 219 5.01 12.58 1.93
N CYS A 220 4.40 12.61 0.74
CA CYS A 220 4.50 13.70 -0.21
C CYS A 220 3.46 14.80 0.12
N ARG A 221 3.51 15.36 1.33
CA ARG A 221 2.58 16.39 1.82
C ARG A 221 3.37 17.55 2.41
N ASP A 222 2.71 18.70 2.58
CA ASP A 222 3.27 19.87 3.27
C ASP A 222 4.55 20.43 2.59
N LYS A 223 4.31 21.13 1.48
CA LYS A 223 5.37 21.74 0.68
C LYS A 223 6.18 22.76 1.49
N ASP A 224 5.53 23.51 2.38
CA ASP A 224 6.18 24.56 3.17
C ASP A 224 7.19 23.95 4.15
N LYS A 225 6.84 22.83 4.80
CA LYS A 225 7.79 22.10 5.66
C LYS A 225 8.97 21.54 4.87
N MET A 226 8.75 21.06 3.63
CA MET A 226 9.84 20.64 2.75
C MET A 226 10.79 21.80 2.40
N GLU A 227 10.26 22.99 2.10
CA GLU A 227 11.06 24.18 1.81
C GLU A 227 11.85 24.64 3.05
N GLN A 228 11.23 24.59 4.24
CA GLN A 228 11.92 24.86 5.53
C GLN A 228 13.05 23.86 5.78
N LEU A 229 12.81 22.55 5.58
CA LEU A 229 13.84 21.53 5.68
C LEU A 229 15.03 21.85 4.78
N VAL A 230 14.77 22.11 3.48
CA VAL A 230 15.85 22.40 2.52
C VAL A 230 16.62 23.68 2.89
N SER A 231 15.94 24.70 3.42
CA SER A 231 16.60 25.91 3.91
C SER A 231 17.56 25.60 5.07
N LYS A 232 17.12 24.82 6.04
CA LYS A 232 17.96 24.35 7.16
C LYS A 232 19.17 23.55 6.66
N LEU A 233 18.97 22.60 5.75
CA LEU A 233 20.05 21.77 5.19
C LEU A 233 21.11 22.58 4.45
N ARG A 234 20.75 23.72 3.82
CA ARG A 234 21.69 24.65 3.17
C ARG A 234 22.58 25.40 4.17
N GLU A 235 22.09 25.65 5.36
CA GLU A 235 22.87 26.28 6.43
C GLU A 235 23.91 25.31 7.01
N GLU A 236 23.61 24.01 7.02
CA GLU A 236 24.47 22.94 7.52
C GLU A 236 25.46 22.40 6.47
N ASN A 237 26.23 23.27 5.80
CA ASN A 237 26.94 23.08 4.54
C ASN A 237 28.01 21.95 4.44
N ASN A 238 28.32 21.23 5.52
CA ASN A 238 29.47 20.31 5.55
C ASN A 238 29.13 18.85 5.17
N ILE A 239 27.84 18.50 5.08
CA ILE A 239 27.40 17.14 4.79
C ILE A 239 27.30 16.92 3.29
N LYS A 240 27.87 15.80 2.82
CA LYS A 240 27.81 15.36 1.42
C LYS A 240 27.02 14.09 1.21
N ASN A 241 26.83 13.29 2.24
CA ASN A 241 26.17 11.99 2.19
C ASN A 241 24.76 12.10 2.78
N TYR A 242 23.76 11.73 2.01
CA TYR A 242 22.36 11.81 2.39
C TYR A 242 21.67 10.46 2.22
N ILE A 243 20.93 10.03 3.22
CA ILE A 243 20.03 8.89 3.17
C ILE A 243 18.60 9.44 3.18
N ILE A 244 17.85 9.16 2.12
CA ILE A 244 16.44 9.55 2.03
C ILE A 244 15.61 8.32 2.33
N ASP A 245 14.99 8.30 3.50
CA ASP A 245 14.15 7.18 3.92
C ASP A 245 12.71 7.38 3.43
N LEU A 246 12.34 6.62 2.39
CA LEU A 246 10.99 6.63 1.82
C LEU A 246 10.14 5.45 2.28
N ARG A 247 10.63 4.55 3.12
CA ARG A 247 10.00 3.28 3.45
C ARG A 247 8.56 3.37 3.97
N TYR A 248 8.13 4.54 4.42
CA TYR A 248 6.75 4.76 4.88
C TYR A 248 5.98 5.74 3.99
N ASN A 249 6.48 6.02 2.77
CA ASN A 249 5.90 7.04 1.90
C ASN A 249 4.77 6.47 1.04
N GLY A 250 3.54 6.56 1.54
CA GLY A 250 2.33 6.19 0.80
C GLY A 250 1.89 7.20 -0.27
N GLY A 251 2.63 8.29 -0.51
CA GLY A 251 2.34 9.25 -1.57
C GLY A 251 1.78 10.58 -1.11
N GLY A 252 1.03 11.24 -1.99
CA GLY A 252 0.48 12.59 -1.83
C GLY A 252 0.68 13.43 -3.11
N ASN A 253 1.31 14.60 -3.01
CA ASN A 253 1.61 15.48 -4.14
C ASN A 253 3.07 15.31 -4.60
N SER A 254 3.27 14.82 -5.81
CA SER A 254 4.60 14.54 -6.40
C SER A 254 5.49 15.78 -6.55
N SER A 255 4.94 17.00 -6.53
CA SER A 255 5.75 18.23 -6.64
C SER A 255 6.52 18.57 -5.36
N VAL A 256 6.14 18.01 -4.22
CA VAL A 256 6.71 18.35 -2.90
C VAL A 256 8.19 18.03 -2.79
N ILE A 257 8.67 16.97 -3.47
CA ILE A 257 10.09 16.60 -3.43
C ILE A 257 11.03 17.53 -4.22
N LYS A 258 10.51 18.36 -5.15
CA LYS A 258 11.34 19.15 -6.08
C LYS A 258 12.40 20.04 -5.41
N PRO A 259 12.12 20.76 -4.30
CA PRO A 259 13.14 21.54 -3.59
C PRO A 259 14.29 20.67 -3.09
N LEU A 260 13.98 19.48 -2.55
CA LEU A 260 14.97 18.52 -2.05
C LEU A 260 15.82 17.95 -3.19
N ILE A 261 15.23 17.56 -4.32
CA ILE A 261 15.96 17.10 -5.51
C ILE A 261 16.98 18.16 -5.97
N ASN A 262 16.56 19.43 -6.04
CA ASN A 262 17.45 20.51 -6.44
C ASN A 262 18.63 20.72 -5.46
N PHE A 263 18.42 20.47 -4.19
CA PHE A 263 19.47 20.53 -3.16
C PHE A 263 20.44 19.34 -3.26
N LEU A 264 19.94 18.15 -3.63
CA LEU A 264 20.71 16.90 -3.63
C LEU A 264 21.52 16.63 -4.90
N LYS A 265 21.40 17.43 -5.97
CA LYS A 265 22.04 17.18 -7.29
C LYS A 265 23.54 16.90 -7.24
N ASP A 266 24.26 17.58 -6.34
CA ASP A 266 25.72 17.46 -6.20
C ASP A 266 26.10 16.71 -4.90
N LYS A 267 25.22 15.90 -4.37
CA LYS A 267 25.41 15.13 -3.14
C LYS A 267 25.47 13.63 -3.44
N ASN A 268 26.05 12.86 -2.53
CA ASN A 268 25.95 11.42 -2.56
C ASN A 268 24.63 11.01 -1.89
N VAL A 269 23.78 10.29 -2.59
CA VAL A 269 22.43 9.98 -2.13
C VAL A 269 22.19 8.48 -2.14
N VAL A 270 21.69 7.97 -1.01
CA VAL A 270 21.06 6.64 -0.91
C VAL A 270 19.57 6.85 -0.66
N ALA A 271 18.72 6.09 -1.34
CA ALA A 271 17.29 6.03 -1.09
C ALA A 271 16.95 4.68 -0.44
N LEU A 272 16.35 4.71 0.75
CA LEU A 272 15.77 3.51 1.38
C LEU A 272 14.35 3.31 0.89
N VAL A 273 14.05 2.09 0.46
CA VAL A 273 12.77 1.72 -0.17
C VAL A 273 12.25 0.40 0.35
N ASN A 274 10.93 0.26 0.37
CA ASN A 274 10.26 -1.00 0.67
C ASN A 274 8.85 -1.05 0.06
N GLU A 275 8.12 -2.11 0.35
CA GLU A 275 6.77 -2.41 -0.11
C GLU A 275 5.71 -1.35 0.24
N TYR A 276 5.97 -0.46 1.21
CA TYR A 276 5.05 0.62 1.57
C TYR A 276 5.24 1.90 0.72
N VAL A 277 6.29 1.99 -0.10
CA VAL A 277 6.44 3.10 -1.05
C VAL A 277 5.38 3.00 -2.13
N PHE A 278 4.46 3.98 -2.14
CA PHE A 278 3.28 3.93 -2.99
C PHE A 278 2.96 5.27 -3.64
N SER A 279 2.21 5.27 -4.76
CA SER A 279 1.67 6.47 -5.40
C SER A 279 2.76 7.53 -5.70
N SER A 280 2.61 8.77 -5.21
CA SER A 280 3.62 9.84 -5.39
C SER A 280 4.95 9.57 -4.68
N GLY A 281 5.02 8.65 -3.72
CA GLY A 281 6.28 8.16 -3.16
C GLY A 281 7.17 7.52 -4.23
N ARG A 282 6.57 6.71 -5.13
CA ARG A 282 7.21 6.18 -6.34
C ARG A 282 7.74 7.30 -7.25
N MET A 283 6.94 8.37 -7.47
CA MET A 283 7.37 9.49 -8.31
C MET A 283 8.57 10.22 -7.70
N ALA A 284 8.57 10.39 -6.38
CA ALA A 284 9.72 10.93 -5.65
C ALA A 284 10.97 10.07 -5.82
N LEU A 285 10.82 8.75 -5.76
CA LEU A 285 11.90 7.80 -5.97
C LEU A 285 12.49 7.88 -7.39
N VAL A 286 11.64 8.03 -8.43
CA VAL A 286 12.12 8.23 -9.80
C VAL A 286 12.96 9.52 -9.91
N GLU A 287 12.54 10.61 -9.27
CA GLU A 287 13.32 11.86 -9.26
C GLU A 287 14.66 11.70 -8.53
N LEU A 288 14.72 10.95 -7.45
CA LEU A 288 15.98 10.60 -6.77
C LEU A 288 16.88 9.74 -7.68
N LYS A 289 16.32 8.76 -8.39
CA LYS A 289 17.09 7.94 -9.35
C LYS A 289 17.67 8.76 -10.50
N LYS A 290 16.95 9.77 -11.00
CA LYS A 290 17.45 10.69 -12.05
C LYS A 290 18.68 11.49 -11.62
N ILE A 291 18.84 11.78 -10.34
CA ILE A 291 20.04 12.45 -9.80
C ILE A 291 21.12 11.47 -9.34
N GLY A 292 20.96 10.17 -9.60
CA GLY A 292 21.96 9.15 -9.33
C GLY A 292 21.89 8.54 -7.92
N ALA A 293 20.76 8.63 -7.22
CA ALA A 293 20.59 7.97 -5.92
C ALA A 293 20.72 6.45 -6.05
N TYR A 294 21.47 5.83 -5.13
CA TYR A 294 21.60 4.38 -4.99
C TYR A 294 20.47 3.85 -4.10
N MET A 295 19.73 2.88 -4.59
CA MET A 295 18.54 2.37 -3.91
C MET A 295 18.84 1.11 -3.12
N ILE A 296 18.47 1.09 -1.83
CA ILE A 296 18.64 -0.06 -0.92
C ILE A 296 17.29 -0.41 -0.32
N GLY A 297 16.95 -1.70 -0.29
CA GLY A 297 15.73 -2.18 0.37
C GLY A 297 15.05 -3.32 -0.38
N THR A 298 13.74 -3.26 -0.54
CA THR A 298 12.93 -4.23 -1.28
C THR A 298 12.19 -3.57 -2.44
N ASP A 299 11.50 -4.35 -3.25
CA ASP A 299 10.64 -3.80 -4.29
C ASP A 299 9.53 -2.94 -3.69
N ILE A 300 9.11 -1.92 -4.42
CA ILE A 300 8.11 -0.96 -3.96
C ILE A 300 6.68 -1.46 -4.21
N GLY A 301 5.73 -0.96 -3.43
CA GLY A 301 4.31 -1.38 -3.47
C GLY A 301 3.50 -0.88 -4.67
N THR A 302 4.12 -0.27 -5.69
CA THR A 302 3.40 0.22 -6.86
C THR A 302 4.23 0.14 -8.14
N SER A 303 3.57 -0.14 -9.26
CA SER A 303 4.19 -0.08 -10.59
C SER A 303 4.59 1.35 -10.95
N LEU A 304 5.62 1.51 -11.79
CA LEU A 304 5.98 2.81 -12.38
C LEU A 304 4.81 3.38 -13.19
N ASN A 305 4.16 2.54 -13.99
CA ASN A 305 2.97 2.91 -14.75
C ASN A 305 1.74 2.43 -14.00
N CYS A 306 0.83 3.31 -13.62
CA CYS A 306 -0.36 2.94 -12.87
C CYS A 306 -1.46 3.98 -13.00
N PHE A 307 -2.70 3.55 -12.77
CA PHE A 307 -3.81 4.46 -12.49
C PHE A 307 -3.64 5.10 -11.11
N GLY A 308 -4.16 6.29 -10.92
CA GLY A 308 -4.09 7.04 -9.66
C GLY A 308 -4.76 8.41 -9.74
N ASN A 309 -4.42 9.29 -8.81
CA ASN A 309 -5.05 10.59 -8.64
C ASN A 309 -6.56 10.44 -8.35
N CYS A 310 -6.93 10.36 -7.07
CA CYS A 310 -8.30 10.14 -6.63
C CYS A 310 -8.87 11.45 -6.05
N PRO A 311 -9.45 12.33 -6.89
CA PRO A 311 -9.83 13.68 -6.48
C PRO A 311 -11.11 13.72 -5.64
N SER A 312 -11.93 12.66 -5.70
CA SER A 312 -13.20 12.57 -4.96
C SER A 312 -13.51 11.13 -4.56
N ASN A 313 -14.53 10.97 -3.71
CA ASN A 313 -15.04 9.70 -3.25
C ASN A 313 -16.56 9.69 -3.35
N LEU A 314 -17.14 8.50 -3.54
CA LEU A 314 -18.57 8.27 -3.35
C LEU A 314 -18.78 7.61 -1.97
N ASP A 315 -19.42 8.34 -1.07
CA ASP A 315 -19.86 7.79 0.21
C ASP A 315 -21.26 7.17 0.11
N ILE A 316 -21.42 5.98 0.63
CA ILE A 316 -22.69 5.24 0.74
C ILE A 316 -22.95 5.03 2.24
N ASP A 317 -23.43 6.10 2.90
CA ASP A 317 -23.56 6.14 4.37
C ASP A 317 -24.40 5.00 4.93
N LYS A 318 -25.47 4.61 4.21
CA LYS A 318 -26.36 3.51 4.62
C LYS A 318 -25.66 2.15 4.74
N LEU A 319 -24.57 1.97 4.00
CA LEU A 319 -23.77 0.74 3.99
C LEU A 319 -22.40 0.92 4.67
N ASN A 320 -22.15 2.10 5.25
CA ASN A 320 -20.84 2.45 5.80
C ASN A 320 -19.68 2.28 4.79
N LEU A 321 -19.94 2.47 3.47
CA LEU A 321 -18.96 2.27 2.42
C LEU A 321 -18.50 3.59 1.79
N ARG A 322 -17.25 3.59 1.36
CA ARG A 322 -16.62 4.63 0.56
C ARG A 322 -15.98 4.02 -0.67
N VAL A 323 -16.30 4.55 -1.84
CA VAL A 323 -15.65 4.18 -3.10
C VAL A 323 -14.70 5.29 -3.52
N THR A 324 -13.47 4.92 -3.80
CA THR A 324 -12.42 5.79 -4.34
C THR A 324 -12.12 5.35 -5.76
N SER A 325 -11.98 6.27 -6.70
CA SER A 325 -11.68 5.97 -8.11
C SER A 325 -10.52 6.79 -8.62
N SER A 326 -9.65 6.14 -9.40
CA SER A 326 -8.57 6.79 -10.15
C SER A 326 -9.12 7.67 -11.28
N SER A 327 -8.51 8.83 -11.49
CA SER A 327 -8.88 9.78 -12.55
C SER A 327 -7.84 9.90 -13.66
N THR A 328 -6.64 9.36 -13.45
CA THR A 328 -5.49 9.59 -14.34
C THR A 328 -4.67 8.30 -14.45
N TYR A 329 -4.25 7.97 -15.66
CA TYR A 329 -3.20 6.97 -15.86
C TYR A 329 -1.84 7.66 -15.96
N TRP A 330 -0.93 7.32 -15.07
CA TRP A 330 0.43 7.85 -15.03
C TRP A 330 1.36 6.93 -15.79
N TYR A 331 2.02 7.46 -16.82
CA TYR A 331 2.91 6.72 -17.70
C TYR A 331 4.31 7.33 -17.70
N TYR A 332 5.31 6.50 -17.45
CA TYR A 332 6.72 6.84 -17.66
C TYR A 332 7.20 6.25 -18.99
N ASP A 333 7.78 7.09 -19.82
CA ASP A 333 8.45 6.64 -21.02
C ASP A 333 9.85 6.04 -20.71
N LYS A 334 10.55 5.55 -21.74
CA LYS A 334 11.91 4.99 -21.61
C LYS A 334 12.95 6.00 -21.09
N LYS A 335 12.67 7.31 -21.12
CA LYS A 335 13.52 8.38 -20.59
C LYS A 335 13.09 8.81 -19.20
N LEU A 336 12.18 8.09 -18.58
CA LEU A 336 11.58 8.41 -17.30
C LEU A 336 10.86 9.79 -17.29
N SER A 337 10.34 10.23 -18.44
CA SER A 337 9.45 11.39 -18.50
C SER A 337 8.04 10.95 -18.14
N LEU A 338 7.41 11.67 -17.22
CA LEU A 338 6.08 11.36 -16.69
C LEU A 338 5.01 12.11 -17.48
N THR A 339 4.00 11.38 -17.94
CA THR A 339 2.79 11.93 -18.54
C THR A 339 1.57 11.36 -17.82
N GLY A 340 0.59 12.22 -17.47
CA GLY A 340 -0.72 11.82 -16.98
C GLY A 340 -1.73 11.85 -18.13
N TYR A 341 -2.55 10.81 -18.22
CA TYR A 341 -3.60 10.69 -19.22
C TYR A 341 -4.95 10.58 -18.52
N GLU A 342 -5.83 11.54 -18.77
CA GLU A 342 -7.23 11.46 -18.38
C GLU A 342 -8.03 10.62 -19.40
N LYS A 343 -9.33 10.41 -19.16
CA LYS A 343 -10.15 9.41 -19.86
C LYS A 343 -10.07 9.49 -21.41
N ASP A 344 -10.27 10.67 -21.97
CA ASP A 344 -10.29 10.82 -23.45
C ASP A 344 -8.90 10.67 -24.05
N GLU A 345 -7.89 11.23 -23.41
CA GLU A 345 -6.49 11.12 -23.83
C GLU A 345 -5.97 9.69 -23.68
N PHE A 346 -6.34 9.01 -22.59
CA PHE A 346 -6.01 7.62 -22.34
C PHE A 346 -6.57 6.72 -23.46
N ASN A 347 -7.87 6.83 -23.72
CA ASN A 347 -8.54 6.02 -24.75
C ASN A 347 -7.95 6.28 -26.15
N THR A 348 -7.57 7.52 -26.45
CA THR A 348 -6.93 7.87 -27.73
C THR A 348 -5.53 7.28 -27.83
N TYR A 349 -4.70 7.41 -26.80
CA TYR A 349 -3.28 7.03 -26.84
C TYR A 349 -3.07 5.51 -26.69
N PHE A 350 -3.81 4.86 -25.77
CA PHE A 350 -3.61 3.44 -25.43
C PHE A 350 -4.52 2.49 -26.23
N ASN A 351 -5.39 3.01 -27.10
CA ASN A 351 -6.22 2.16 -27.95
C ASN A 351 -5.39 1.07 -28.66
N ASN A 352 -5.74 -0.22 -28.42
CA ASN A 352 -5.01 -1.40 -28.91
C ASN A 352 -3.54 -1.53 -28.47
N LYS A 353 -3.13 -0.87 -27.36
CA LYS A 353 -1.76 -0.94 -26.82
C LYS A 353 -1.76 -1.49 -25.39
N LYS A 354 -2.47 -2.61 -25.16
CA LYS A 354 -2.59 -3.24 -23.82
C LYS A 354 -1.24 -3.55 -23.19
N GLU A 355 -0.22 -3.86 -23.98
CA GLU A 355 1.14 -4.16 -23.53
C GLU A 355 1.82 -2.98 -22.81
N LEU A 356 1.40 -1.72 -23.08
CA LEU A 356 1.94 -0.56 -22.40
C LEU A 356 1.38 -0.36 -20.98
N LEU A 357 0.31 -1.07 -20.63
CA LEU A 357 -0.28 -1.04 -19.29
C LEU A 357 0.32 -2.10 -18.37
N GLU A 358 1.12 -3.03 -18.90
CA GLU A 358 1.77 -4.03 -18.07
C GLU A 358 2.57 -3.36 -16.95
N PRO A 359 2.47 -3.87 -15.71
CA PRO A 359 3.20 -3.30 -14.59
C PRO A 359 4.70 -3.29 -14.83
N VAL A 360 5.32 -2.13 -14.63
CA VAL A 360 6.77 -1.94 -14.72
C VAL A 360 7.32 -1.72 -13.32
N LEU A 361 8.20 -2.61 -12.87
CA LEU A 361 8.77 -2.53 -11.52
C LEU A 361 10.03 -1.67 -11.50
N LEU A 362 10.21 -0.95 -10.41
CA LEU A 362 11.45 -0.26 -10.09
C LEU A 362 12.16 -1.03 -8.98
N HIS A 363 13.22 -1.73 -9.35
CA HIS A 363 13.99 -2.56 -8.44
C HIS A 363 15.06 -1.75 -7.68
N PRO A 364 15.35 -2.08 -6.42
CA PRO A 364 16.49 -1.51 -5.72
C PRO A 364 17.82 -1.97 -6.35
N ASP A 365 18.86 -1.15 -6.20
CA ASP A 365 20.21 -1.50 -6.65
C ASP A 365 20.84 -2.55 -5.71
N LYS A 366 20.42 -2.58 -4.44
CA LYS A 366 20.79 -3.61 -3.45
C LYS A 366 19.56 -4.08 -2.68
N TYR A 367 19.23 -5.36 -2.81
CA TYR A 367 18.17 -5.97 -2.01
C TYR A 367 18.62 -6.24 -0.58
N VAL A 368 17.82 -5.79 0.38
CA VAL A 368 18.00 -6.03 1.81
C VAL A 368 16.64 -6.34 2.43
N TYR A 369 16.39 -7.60 2.67
CA TYR A 369 15.15 -8.06 3.31
C TYR A 369 15.33 -8.04 4.83
N LEU A 370 14.28 -7.59 5.53
CA LEU A 370 14.17 -7.73 6.97
C LEU A 370 13.59 -9.10 7.29
N THR A 371 14.22 -9.81 8.21
CA THR A 371 13.66 -11.04 8.78
C THR A 371 12.65 -10.70 9.88
N LYS A 372 11.82 -11.68 10.29
CA LYS A 372 10.94 -11.48 11.45
C LYS A 372 11.74 -11.12 12.70
N GLU A 373 12.93 -11.72 12.89
CA GLU A 373 13.86 -11.43 13.99
C GLU A 373 14.36 -9.98 13.94
N ASP A 374 14.71 -9.47 12.76
CA ASP A 374 15.12 -8.07 12.59
C ASP A 374 13.98 -7.12 13.05
N ILE A 375 12.73 -7.40 12.63
CA ILE A 375 11.56 -6.60 12.97
C ILE A 375 11.25 -6.67 14.48
N ILE A 376 11.23 -7.87 15.04
CA ILE A 376 10.94 -8.12 16.46
C ILE A 376 11.99 -7.44 17.36
N ASN A 377 13.27 -7.54 16.99
CA ASN A 377 14.38 -6.95 17.72
C ASN A 377 14.59 -5.46 17.39
N LYS A 378 13.76 -4.88 16.51
CA LYS A 378 13.87 -3.49 16.07
C LYS A 378 15.25 -3.16 15.47
N TYR A 379 15.86 -4.15 14.80
CA TYR A 379 17.13 -3.98 14.12
C TYR A 379 16.91 -3.52 12.68
N ASP A 380 17.25 -2.27 12.41
CA ASP A 380 17.13 -1.69 11.06
C ASP A 380 18.33 -2.03 10.17
N LYS A 381 18.32 -3.27 9.66
CA LYS A 381 19.35 -3.78 8.75
C LYS A 381 19.47 -2.96 7.47
N GLN A 382 18.37 -2.43 6.94
CA GLN A 382 18.38 -1.61 5.73
C GLN A 382 19.09 -0.26 5.99
N MET A 383 18.81 0.40 7.11
CA MET A 383 19.53 1.61 7.52
C MET A 383 21.01 1.34 7.78
N ALA A 384 21.34 0.24 8.46
CA ALA A 384 22.72 -0.16 8.69
C ALA A 384 23.49 -0.34 7.38
N GLU A 385 22.89 -0.97 6.36
CA GLU A 385 23.47 -1.13 5.03
C GLU A 385 23.64 0.19 4.29
N ALA A 386 22.69 1.13 4.40
CA ALA A 386 22.81 2.45 3.80
C ALA A 386 23.97 3.27 4.41
N VAL A 387 24.14 3.21 5.72
CA VAL A 387 25.28 3.86 6.40
C VAL A 387 26.62 3.20 6.01
N ASN A 388 26.65 1.87 5.89
CA ASN A 388 27.86 1.13 5.48
C ASN A 388 28.23 1.42 4.02
N TYR A 389 27.29 1.60 3.12
CA TYR A 389 27.55 1.98 1.74
C TYR A 389 28.46 3.21 1.63
N PHE A 390 28.25 4.24 2.43
CA PHE A 390 29.09 5.43 2.42
C PHE A 390 30.48 5.22 3.04
N LYS A 391 30.65 4.26 3.95
CA LYS A 391 31.96 3.89 4.49
C LYS A 391 32.84 3.22 3.40
N GLU A 392 32.28 2.23 2.70
CA GLU A 392 32.97 1.54 1.60
C GLU A 392 33.33 2.49 0.46
N PHE A 393 32.44 3.42 0.10
CA PHE A 393 32.68 4.42 -0.93
C PHE A 393 33.87 5.34 -0.58
N ARG A 394 34.09 5.64 0.70
CA ARG A 394 35.28 6.40 1.16
C ARG A 394 36.57 5.62 1.02
N ASP A 395 36.55 4.35 1.36
CA ASP A 395 37.74 3.52 1.33
C ASP A 395 38.23 3.31 -0.11
N ILE A 396 37.31 3.11 -1.06
CA ILE A 396 37.63 3.04 -2.49
C ILE A 396 38.26 4.37 -2.98
N ASN A 397 37.69 5.50 -2.62
CA ASN A 397 38.22 6.80 -3.02
C ASN A 397 39.56 7.17 -2.34
N ARG A 398 39.89 6.57 -1.20
CA ARG A 398 41.22 6.71 -0.55
C ARG A 398 42.29 5.84 -1.23
N ILE A 399 41.93 4.66 -1.72
CA ILE A 399 42.85 3.75 -2.42
C ILE A 399 43.16 4.30 -3.82
N GLY A 400 42.18 4.87 -4.53
CA GLY A 400 42.37 5.44 -5.88
C GLY A 400 43.16 6.79 -5.93
N ARG A 401 43.51 7.37 -4.77
CA ARG A 401 44.31 8.56 -4.64
C ARG A 401 45.77 8.34 -4.17
N LYS A 402 46.17 7.10 -4.01
CA LYS A 402 47.53 6.65 -3.78
C LYS A 402 48.11 6.08 -5.08
#